data_adac61a706651985b06f27d374055da1
#
_entry.id   adac61a706651985b06f27d374055da1
#
_cell.length_a   1.000
_cell.length_b   1.000
_cell.length_c   1.000
_cell.angle_alpha   90.00
_cell.angle_beta   90.00
_cell.angle_gamma   90.00
#
_symmetry.space_group_name_H-M   'P 1'
#
loop_
_entity.id
_entity.type
_entity.pdbx_description
1 polymer ?
#
loop_
_entity_poly.entity_id
_entity_poly.type
_entity_poly.pdbx_seq_one_letter_code
_entity_poly.pdbx_strand_id
1 'polypeptide(L)'
;MKIYQKVLLFIATIFTLGTVSKEVHANEFNFSVNPVLPENQIGESGYFNLQMSPGQSQTLTITLKNTTDKTVVVEEEIASATTNINGVVEYSPNKIKTDSTLKYNLVDYASIPKEVSLLPNSSQQVKVSVTMPKENFNGVIAGGITFKEKDSEKTNSNSKGLSIQNKYAYVVALLMQQNKNTVAPDLKLNSVEPSQVNYRNVINANLQNPKAGYLNQMYVQAEVKGLSNSKLSYKANKEMLQMAPNSNFDYPVSIGDGNKLEAGKYRLSMTVYGQKNNDGKFTYVDSKGKEQKFDYQWKFTKDFTILGKTASKLNSKDVTVKKTPWYENWLIWLGLLLILLALFFLFFILWKRRKKEEEEQDLEKEKLKAQLEEMREQISREDNSDEIDV
;
A
#
# COMPACT_ATOMS: atom_id res chain seq x y z
N MET A 1 64.78 4.29 5.16
CA MET A 1 63.85 4.87 6.17
C MET A 1 63.91 3.99 7.40
N LYS A 2 64.45 4.54 8.53
CA LYS A 2 64.70 3.77 9.77
C LYS A 2 63.39 3.33 10.39
N ILE A 3 63.37 2.15 11.01
CA ILE A 3 62.18 1.52 11.63
C ILE A 3 61.38 2.50 12.50
N TYR A 4 62.06 3.40 13.24
CA TYR A 4 61.42 4.43 14.06
C TYR A 4 60.55 5.44 13.30
N GLN A 5 60.90 5.77 12.04
CA GLN A 5 60.07 6.65 11.19
C GLN A 5 58.77 5.97 10.72
N LYS A 6 58.83 4.68 10.49
CA LYS A 6 57.63 3.88 10.10
C LYS A 6 56.70 3.71 11.29
N VAL A 7 57.24 3.53 12.53
CA VAL A 7 56.43 3.40 13.76
C VAL A 7 55.79 4.79 14.11
N LEU A 8 56.55 5.87 13.95
CA LEU A 8 56.01 7.24 14.17
C LEU A 8 54.89 7.58 13.18
N LEU A 9 55.04 7.18 11.90
CA LEU A 9 54.02 7.39 10.89
C LEU A 9 52.75 6.57 11.19
N PHE A 10 52.90 5.31 11.69
CA PHE A 10 51.79 4.45 12.03
C PHE A 10 51.03 4.97 13.28
N ILE A 11 51.73 5.48 14.28
CA ILE A 11 51.13 6.11 15.46
C ILE A 11 50.42 7.42 15.10
N ALA A 12 50.99 8.26 14.20
CA ALA A 12 50.33 9.45 13.72
C ALA A 12 49.06 9.15 12.93
N THR A 13 49.03 8.04 12.15
CA THR A 13 47.82 7.61 11.37
C THR A 13 46.72 7.11 12.29
N ILE A 14 47.06 6.41 13.38
CA ILE A 14 46.09 5.96 14.39
C ILE A 14 45.49 7.15 15.15
N PHE A 15 46.28 8.17 15.44
CA PHE A 15 45.83 9.37 16.15
C PHE A 15 44.92 10.26 15.29
N THR A 16 45.09 10.31 13.97
CA THR A 16 44.19 11.02 13.04
C THR A 16 42.87 10.29 12.75
N LEU A 17 42.81 8.97 12.89
CA LEU A 17 41.59 8.19 12.76
C LEU A 17 40.68 8.28 14.00
N GLY A 18 41.22 8.69 15.17
CA GLY A 18 40.47 8.77 16.43
C GLY A 18 39.67 10.06 16.66
N THR A 19 39.76 11.07 15.77
CA THR A 19 39.17 12.39 16.05
C THR A 19 37.98 12.79 15.15
N VAL A 20 37.45 11.89 14.35
CA VAL A 20 36.22 12.14 13.59
C VAL A 20 35.07 11.34 14.18
N SER A 21 34.78 11.54 15.47
CA SER A 21 33.45 11.24 16.00
C SER A 21 32.51 12.33 15.50
N LYS A 22 31.88 12.14 14.34
CA LYS A 22 30.63 12.85 14.04
C LYS A 22 29.64 12.43 15.11
N GLU A 23 29.24 13.38 15.95
CA GLU A 23 28.07 13.18 16.79
C GLU A 23 26.91 12.81 15.87
N VAL A 24 26.53 11.55 15.93
CA VAL A 24 25.27 11.07 15.34
C VAL A 24 24.19 11.58 16.27
N HIS A 25 23.66 12.77 16.00
CA HIS A 25 22.41 13.20 16.61
C HIS A 25 21.33 12.21 16.12
N ALA A 26 20.98 11.24 16.97
CA ALA A 26 19.72 10.54 16.82
C ALA A 26 18.63 11.65 16.79
N ASN A 27 17.76 11.63 15.80
CA ASN A 27 16.61 12.54 15.76
C ASN A 27 15.76 12.27 17.02
N GLU A 28 16.01 13.02 18.08
CA GLU A 28 15.21 13.02 19.28
C GLU A 28 13.93 13.84 19.04
N PHE A 29 12.86 13.47 19.74
CA PHE A 29 11.66 14.29 19.77
C PHE A 29 12.01 15.68 20.31
N ASN A 30 11.67 16.73 19.57
CA ASN A 30 11.92 18.11 19.96
C ASN A 30 11.02 18.56 21.13
N PHE A 31 9.96 17.81 21.42
CA PHE A 31 9.05 18.09 22.53
C PHE A 31 8.55 16.80 23.17
N SER A 32 8.01 16.90 24.38
CA SER A 32 7.33 15.83 25.10
C SER A 32 5.88 16.19 25.39
N VAL A 33 5.04 15.16 25.59
CA VAL A 33 3.60 15.28 25.81
C VAL A 33 3.23 14.53 27.09
N ASN A 34 2.68 15.23 28.08
CA ASN A 34 2.33 14.66 29.37
C ASN A 34 0.87 15.03 29.74
N PRO A 35 -0.07 14.06 29.68
CA PRO A 35 -1.43 14.29 30.14
C PRO A 35 -1.49 14.46 31.67
N VAL A 36 -2.27 15.42 32.14
CA VAL A 36 -2.57 15.60 33.55
C VAL A 36 -3.89 14.89 33.83
N LEU A 37 -3.83 13.75 34.51
CA LEU A 37 -4.99 12.91 34.77
C LEU A 37 -5.96 13.60 35.76
N PRO A 38 -7.26 13.71 35.45
CA PRO A 38 -8.26 14.30 36.34
C PRO A 38 -8.77 13.32 37.38
N GLU A 39 -9.51 13.81 38.38
CA GLU A 39 -10.07 13.01 39.49
C GLU A 39 -11.01 11.88 39.01
N ASN A 40 -11.76 12.12 37.91
CA ASN A 40 -12.70 11.14 37.33
C ASN A 40 -12.02 10.15 36.35
N GLN A 41 -10.69 10.03 36.43
CA GLN A 41 -9.92 9.04 35.69
C GLN A 41 -10.23 7.62 36.18
N ILE A 42 -10.40 6.68 35.25
CA ILE A 42 -10.55 5.26 35.56
C ILE A 42 -9.19 4.57 35.40
N GLY A 43 -8.66 4.05 36.50
CA GLY A 43 -7.38 3.37 36.53
C GLY A 43 -6.18 4.31 36.41
N GLU A 44 -4.98 3.72 36.52
CA GLU A 44 -3.70 4.41 36.37
C GLU A 44 -3.12 4.13 34.99
N SER A 45 -3.21 5.08 34.06
CA SER A 45 -2.73 4.94 32.70
C SER A 45 -2.09 6.24 32.23
N GLY A 46 -1.22 6.20 31.23
CA GLY A 46 -0.63 7.37 30.60
C GLY A 46 -1.53 8.07 29.58
N TYR A 47 -2.85 7.85 29.64
CA TYR A 47 -3.85 8.41 28.72
C TYR A 47 -5.16 8.68 29.47
N PHE A 48 -6.09 9.42 28.86
CA PHE A 48 -7.37 9.75 29.48
C PHE A 48 -8.36 8.58 29.31
N ASN A 49 -8.88 8.10 30.45
CA ASN A 49 -9.99 7.15 30.52
C ASN A 49 -11.01 7.67 31.53
N LEU A 50 -12.03 8.38 31.05
CA LEU A 50 -12.88 9.22 31.88
C LEU A 50 -14.23 8.59 32.16
N GLN A 51 -14.69 8.68 33.41
CA GLN A 51 -16.08 8.46 33.76
C GLN A 51 -16.79 9.82 33.90
N MET A 52 -17.81 10.06 33.05
CA MET A 52 -18.50 11.34 33.00
C MET A 52 -20.01 11.12 33.01
N SER A 53 -20.74 11.99 33.70
CA SER A 53 -22.21 11.98 33.67
C SER A 53 -22.76 12.43 32.30
N PRO A 54 -23.96 11.99 31.90
CA PRO A 54 -24.59 12.47 30.68
C PRO A 54 -24.66 14.01 30.62
N GLY A 55 -24.21 14.59 29.50
CA GLY A 55 -24.17 16.04 29.30
C GLY A 55 -23.08 16.78 30.07
N GLN A 56 -22.27 16.12 30.88
CA GLN A 56 -21.15 16.75 31.60
C GLN A 56 -20.11 17.28 30.65
N SER A 57 -19.65 18.51 30.91
CA SER A 57 -18.50 19.12 30.23
C SER A 57 -17.31 19.23 31.19
N GLN A 58 -16.11 19.05 30.68
CA GLN A 58 -14.86 19.09 31.43
C GLN A 58 -13.72 19.60 30.57
N THR A 59 -12.74 20.27 31.19
CA THR A 59 -11.50 20.67 30.55
C THR A 59 -10.34 19.79 31.05
N LEU A 60 -9.68 19.10 30.14
CA LEU A 60 -8.47 18.32 30.40
C LEU A 60 -7.23 19.19 30.14
N THR A 61 -6.15 18.84 30.77
CA THR A 61 -4.88 19.54 30.62
C THR A 61 -3.81 18.59 30.11
N ILE A 62 -3.07 19.01 29.08
CA ILE A 62 -1.90 18.31 28.58
C ILE A 62 -0.73 19.29 28.65
N THR A 63 0.38 18.87 29.26
CA THR A 63 1.60 19.66 29.35
C THR A 63 2.53 19.26 28.21
N LEU A 64 2.83 20.21 27.33
CA LEU A 64 3.84 20.07 26.28
C LEU A 64 5.13 20.74 26.78
N LYS A 65 6.28 20.10 26.57
CA LYS A 65 7.59 20.64 26.96
C LYS A 65 8.54 20.57 25.79
N ASN A 66 9.05 21.72 25.39
CA ASN A 66 10.14 21.87 24.42
C ASN A 66 11.48 21.86 25.16
N THR A 67 12.35 20.93 24.84
CA THR A 67 13.70 20.81 25.44
C THR A 67 14.80 21.34 24.53
N THR A 68 14.42 21.92 23.38
CA THR A 68 15.37 22.45 22.39
C THR A 68 15.58 23.96 22.57
N ASP A 69 16.61 24.47 21.93
CA ASP A 69 16.96 25.90 21.88
C ASP A 69 16.21 26.69 20.80
N LYS A 70 15.26 26.07 20.10
CA LYS A 70 14.45 26.63 19.02
C LYS A 70 12.96 26.60 19.37
N THR A 71 12.20 27.51 18.77
CA THR A 71 10.74 27.44 18.84
C THR A 71 10.24 26.25 18.07
N VAL A 72 9.38 25.42 18.70
CA VAL A 72 8.72 24.26 18.10
C VAL A 72 7.24 24.57 17.97
N VAL A 73 6.71 24.49 16.77
CA VAL A 73 5.26 24.59 16.52
C VAL A 73 4.69 23.19 16.46
N VAL A 74 3.71 22.90 17.33
CA VAL A 74 3.05 21.61 17.42
C VAL A 74 1.63 21.73 16.85
N GLU A 75 1.31 20.90 15.88
CA GLU A 75 -0.05 20.74 15.36
C GLU A 75 -0.79 19.69 16.18
N GLU A 76 -2.07 19.95 16.44
CA GLU A 76 -2.93 19.17 17.32
C GLU A 76 -4.17 18.72 16.57
N GLU A 77 -4.52 17.44 16.66
CA GLU A 77 -5.69 16.89 15.96
C GLU A 77 -6.37 15.79 16.79
N ILE A 78 -7.70 15.77 16.78
CA ILE A 78 -8.53 14.76 17.44
C ILE A 78 -9.10 13.81 16.39
N ALA A 79 -9.11 12.52 16.70
CA ALA A 79 -9.75 11.52 15.86
C ALA A 79 -10.44 10.43 16.70
N SER A 80 -11.55 9.89 16.19
CA SER A 80 -12.11 8.65 16.73
C SER A 80 -11.21 7.46 16.45
N ALA A 81 -11.20 6.49 17.35
CA ALA A 81 -10.47 5.26 17.17
C ALA A 81 -11.00 4.46 15.98
N THR A 82 -10.09 3.91 15.19
CA THR A 82 -10.37 3.02 14.07
C THR A 82 -9.61 1.72 14.22
N THR A 83 -9.87 0.76 13.34
CA THR A 83 -9.09 -0.49 13.29
C THR A 83 -8.40 -0.55 11.92
N ASN A 84 -7.08 -0.71 11.92
CA ASN A 84 -6.32 -0.79 10.67
C ASN A 84 -6.29 -2.22 10.11
N ILE A 85 -5.78 -2.38 8.90
CA ILE A 85 -5.68 -3.66 8.18
C ILE A 85 -4.83 -4.72 8.92
N ASN A 86 -4.01 -4.28 9.88
CA ASN A 86 -3.24 -5.18 10.73
C ASN A 86 -4.04 -5.70 11.94
N GLY A 87 -5.29 -5.27 12.12
CA GLY A 87 -6.08 -5.57 13.30
C GLY A 87 -5.52 -4.89 14.55
N VAL A 88 -5.08 -3.64 14.40
CA VAL A 88 -4.58 -2.81 15.49
C VAL A 88 -5.46 -1.56 15.59
N VAL A 89 -5.78 -1.17 16.82
CA VAL A 89 -6.55 0.05 17.07
C VAL A 89 -5.64 1.27 16.85
N GLU A 90 -6.10 2.19 16.00
CA GLU A 90 -5.45 3.47 15.75
C GLU A 90 -6.26 4.61 16.35
N TYR A 91 -5.56 5.48 17.07
CA TYR A 91 -6.12 6.65 17.76
C TYR A 91 -5.74 7.96 17.08
N SER A 92 -4.94 7.89 16.03
CA SER A 92 -4.51 9.05 15.24
C SER A 92 -5.40 9.25 14.00
N PRO A 93 -5.45 10.48 13.46
CA PRO A 93 -6.13 10.74 12.20
C PRO A 93 -5.58 9.86 11.07
N ASN A 94 -6.48 9.25 10.31
CA ASN A 94 -6.14 8.36 9.21
C ASN A 94 -7.20 8.41 8.11
N LYS A 95 -7.02 7.62 7.04
CA LYS A 95 -7.94 7.57 5.89
C LYS A 95 -8.94 6.41 5.95
N ILE A 96 -9.01 5.70 7.08
CA ILE A 96 -9.96 4.61 7.25
C ILE A 96 -11.36 5.20 7.32
N LYS A 97 -12.27 4.65 6.51
CA LYS A 97 -13.65 5.12 6.48
C LYS A 97 -14.34 4.81 7.81
N THR A 98 -14.97 5.81 8.38
CA THR A 98 -15.78 5.69 9.61
C THR A 98 -16.86 4.61 9.43
N ASP A 99 -17.00 3.75 10.43
CA ASP A 99 -18.04 2.71 10.44
C ASP A 99 -19.43 3.33 10.63
N SER A 100 -20.43 2.77 9.96
CA SER A 100 -21.80 3.24 10.03
C SER A 100 -22.45 3.06 11.42
N THR A 101 -21.86 2.22 12.27
CA THR A 101 -22.34 2.01 13.66
C THR A 101 -21.73 2.98 14.67
N LEU A 102 -20.77 3.82 14.26
CA LEU A 102 -20.18 4.86 15.12
C LEU A 102 -21.19 6.00 15.33
N LYS A 103 -21.99 5.89 16.40
CA LYS A 103 -23.00 6.89 16.76
C LYS A 103 -22.37 8.18 17.32
N TYR A 104 -21.34 8.04 18.15
CA TYR A 104 -20.70 9.15 18.84
C TYR A 104 -19.26 9.30 18.33
N ASN A 105 -19.09 10.16 17.34
CA ASN A 105 -17.76 10.46 16.79
C ASN A 105 -17.05 11.44 17.75
N LEU A 106 -15.85 11.08 18.23
CA LEU A 106 -15.15 11.87 19.26
C LEU A 106 -14.93 13.34 18.86
N VAL A 107 -14.73 13.62 17.59
CA VAL A 107 -14.53 15.00 17.09
C VAL A 107 -15.74 15.92 17.34
N ASP A 108 -16.94 15.36 17.56
CA ASP A 108 -18.14 16.11 17.87
C ASP A 108 -18.27 16.39 19.38
N TYR A 109 -17.46 15.73 20.20
CA TYR A 109 -17.51 15.75 21.67
C TYR A 109 -16.23 16.23 22.34
N ALA A 110 -15.19 16.50 21.57
CA ALA A 110 -13.91 17.00 22.07
C ALA A 110 -13.35 18.08 21.13
N SER A 111 -12.70 19.09 21.71
CA SER A 111 -12.06 20.16 20.96
C SER A 111 -10.72 20.56 21.59
N ILE A 112 -9.78 20.96 20.72
CA ILE A 112 -8.43 21.37 21.07
C ILE A 112 -8.01 22.50 20.12
N PRO A 113 -7.09 23.44 20.53
CA PRO A 113 -6.46 24.34 19.57
C PRO A 113 -5.80 23.55 18.42
N LYS A 114 -5.75 24.11 17.21
CA LYS A 114 -5.16 23.43 16.07
C LYS A 114 -3.64 23.39 16.11
N GLU A 115 -3.04 24.38 16.75
CA GLU A 115 -1.58 24.46 16.88
C GLU A 115 -1.18 25.28 18.12
N VAL A 116 0.00 24.97 18.66
CA VAL A 116 0.63 25.70 19.75
C VAL A 116 2.10 25.94 19.45
N SER A 117 2.63 27.13 19.79
CA SER A 117 4.04 27.45 19.64
C SER A 117 4.75 27.33 20.98
N LEU A 118 5.69 26.41 21.08
CA LEU A 118 6.51 26.19 22.28
C LEU A 118 7.81 26.98 22.16
N LEU A 119 8.02 27.93 23.04
CA LEU A 119 9.29 28.69 23.10
C LEU A 119 10.46 27.75 23.46
N PRO A 120 11.70 28.15 23.18
CA PRO A 120 12.89 27.38 23.58
C PRO A 120 12.89 27.06 25.05
N ASN A 121 13.26 25.84 25.42
CA ASN A 121 13.40 25.36 26.80
C ASN A 121 12.20 25.70 27.72
N SER A 122 10.98 25.64 27.16
CA SER A 122 9.75 26.03 27.88
C SER A 122 8.73 24.91 27.94
N SER A 123 7.75 25.08 28.83
CA SER A 123 6.58 24.21 28.93
C SER A 123 5.31 25.04 28.78
N GLN A 124 4.31 24.47 28.09
CA GLN A 124 3.02 25.09 27.91
C GLN A 124 1.89 24.08 28.16
N GLN A 125 0.83 24.53 28.80
CA GLN A 125 -0.37 23.74 29.01
C GLN A 125 -1.36 23.96 27.86
N VAL A 126 -1.79 22.88 27.23
CA VAL A 126 -2.87 22.84 26.26
C VAL A 126 -4.14 22.37 26.95
N LYS A 127 -5.23 23.03 26.64
CA LYS A 127 -6.56 22.71 27.19
C LYS A 127 -7.40 21.98 26.14
N VAL A 128 -7.94 20.81 26.54
CA VAL A 128 -8.83 20.00 25.73
C VAL A 128 -10.21 20.06 26.38
N SER A 129 -11.20 20.60 25.69
CA SER A 129 -12.58 20.60 26.14
C SER A 129 -13.27 19.33 25.70
N VAL A 130 -13.91 18.62 26.63
CA VAL A 130 -14.69 17.40 26.34
C VAL A 130 -16.12 17.56 26.88
N THR A 131 -17.10 17.04 26.15
CA THR A 131 -18.51 17.04 26.55
C THR A 131 -19.12 15.66 26.32
N MET A 132 -19.69 15.05 27.34
CA MET A 132 -20.36 13.76 27.25
C MET A 132 -21.72 13.90 26.56
N PRO A 133 -22.14 12.99 25.67
CA PRO A 133 -23.49 12.95 25.14
C PRO A 133 -24.57 13.01 26.27
N LYS A 134 -25.67 13.73 26.02
CA LYS A 134 -26.77 13.83 26.95
C LYS A 134 -27.59 12.55 27.10
N GLU A 135 -27.61 11.75 26.01
CA GLU A 135 -28.30 10.45 26.01
C GLU A 135 -27.54 9.43 26.86
N ASN A 136 -28.26 8.60 27.58
CA ASN A 136 -27.66 7.47 28.28
C ASN A 136 -27.20 6.39 27.30
N PHE A 137 -25.98 5.94 27.41
CA PHE A 137 -25.47 4.80 26.66
C PHE A 137 -24.51 3.96 27.49
N ASN A 138 -24.30 2.71 27.07
CA ASN A 138 -23.29 1.82 27.61
C ASN A 138 -22.14 1.71 26.61
N GLY A 139 -20.91 1.59 27.13
CA GLY A 139 -19.72 1.44 26.32
C GLY A 139 -18.83 2.68 26.30
N VAL A 140 -17.95 2.76 25.34
CA VAL A 140 -16.86 3.72 25.30
C VAL A 140 -16.90 4.52 24.01
N ILE A 141 -16.83 5.84 24.12
CA ILE A 141 -16.42 6.72 23.03
C ILE A 141 -14.90 6.72 23.05
N ALA A 142 -14.28 6.21 22.00
CA ALA A 142 -12.85 6.00 21.92
C ALA A 142 -12.22 6.81 20.81
N GLY A 143 -11.07 7.40 21.09
CA GLY A 143 -10.25 8.09 20.11
C GLY A 143 -8.96 8.60 20.73
N GLY A 144 -8.31 9.55 20.09
CA GLY A 144 -7.06 10.10 20.58
C GLY A 144 -6.80 11.50 20.10
N ILE A 145 -5.82 12.10 20.74
CA ILE A 145 -5.29 13.43 20.45
C ILE A 145 -3.87 13.23 19.94
N THR A 146 -3.62 13.66 18.72
CA THR A 146 -2.32 13.57 18.07
C THR A 146 -1.60 14.89 18.12
N PHE A 147 -0.33 14.85 18.50
CA PHE A 147 0.59 16.00 18.55
C PHE A 147 1.76 15.71 17.62
N LYS A 148 1.96 16.54 16.61
CA LYS A 148 3.07 16.41 15.68
C LYS A 148 3.75 17.78 15.47
N GLU A 149 5.07 17.78 15.31
CA GLU A 149 5.77 18.99 14.92
C GLU A 149 5.32 19.42 13.52
N LYS A 150 4.97 20.70 13.40
CA LYS A 150 4.64 21.31 12.12
C LYS A 150 5.87 21.31 11.23
N ASP A 151 5.71 20.86 10.00
CA ASP A 151 6.81 20.88 9.03
C ASP A 151 7.31 22.33 8.86
N SER A 152 8.55 22.59 9.26
CA SER A 152 9.23 23.83 8.84
C SER A 152 9.28 23.83 7.32
N GLU A 153 8.87 24.94 6.71
CA GLU A 153 8.96 25.12 5.26
C GLU A 153 10.32 24.64 4.77
N LYS A 154 10.31 23.84 3.71
CA LYS A 154 11.45 23.15 3.12
C LYS A 154 12.69 24.05 3.14
N THR A 155 13.63 23.78 4.01
CA THR A 155 15.02 24.14 3.72
C THR A 155 15.36 23.41 2.42
N ASN A 156 15.47 24.16 1.33
CA ASN A 156 15.99 23.70 0.06
C ASN A 156 17.43 23.20 0.28
N SER A 157 17.55 21.98 0.79
CA SER A 157 18.84 21.31 0.76
C SER A 157 19.07 20.86 -0.68
N ASN A 158 19.86 21.64 -1.43
CA ASN A 158 20.46 21.28 -2.72
C ASN A 158 21.42 20.07 -2.59
N SER A 159 21.28 19.24 -1.57
CA SER A 159 22.02 18.00 -1.45
C SER A 159 21.40 16.95 -2.37
N LYS A 160 22.08 16.66 -3.46
CA LYS A 160 21.83 15.48 -4.31
C LYS A 160 22.08 14.20 -3.50
N GLY A 161 21.11 13.80 -2.66
CA GLY A 161 21.17 12.57 -1.87
C GLY A 161 19.78 12.24 -1.33
N LEU A 162 19.46 10.95 -1.20
CA LEU A 162 18.26 10.46 -0.50
C LEU A 162 18.41 10.82 0.99
N SER A 163 17.64 11.81 1.47
CA SER A 163 17.50 12.11 2.88
C SER A 163 16.20 11.50 3.39
N ILE A 164 16.29 10.59 4.36
CA ILE A 164 15.13 10.05 5.07
C ILE A 164 14.90 10.93 6.28
N GLN A 165 13.80 11.68 6.30
CA GLN A 165 13.35 12.41 7.47
C GLN A 165 12.30 11.56 8.21
N ASN A 166 12.62 11.14 9.42
CA ASN A 166 11.67 10.49 10.30
C ASN A 166 10.75 11.56 10.89
N LYS A 167 9.44 11.40 10.73
CA LYS A 167 8.43 12.23 11.37
C LYS A 167 7.81 11.45 12.51
N TYR A 168 7.81 12.04 13.69
CA TYR A 168 7.25 11.46 14.89
C TYR A 168 5.99 12.22 15.29
N ALA A 169 5.05 11.48 15.88
CA ALA A 169 3.87 12.06 16.50
C ALA A 169 3.61 11.37 17.84
N TYR A 170 3.21 12.14 18.83
CA TYR A 170 2.64 11.60 20.06
C TYR A 170 1.14 11.42 19.89
N VAL A 171 0.60 10.34 20.42
CA VAL A 171 -0.84 10.09 20.47
C VAL A 171 -1.23 9.79 21.91
N VAL A 172 -2.10 10.61 22.47
CA VAL A 172 -2.72 10.42 23.78
C VAL A 172 -4.13 9.89 23.55
N ALA A 173 -4.41 8.64 23.94
CA ALA A 173 -5.77 8.12 23.83
C ALA A 173 -6.72 8.89 24.74
N LEU A 174 -7.96 9.08 24.27
CA LEU A 174 -9.05 9.69 25.01
C LEU A 174 -10.26 8.77 24.93
N LEU A 175 -10.57 8.15 26.07
CA LEU A 175 -11.71 7.27 26.27
C LEU A 175 -12.70 7.95 27.19
N MET A 176 -13.98 7.97 26.81
CA MET A 176 -15.06 8.56 27.61
C MET A 176 -16.21 7.55 27.76
N GLN A 177 -16.67 7.33 28.97
CA GLN A 177 -17.78 6.43 29.29
C GLN A 177 -18.65 6.98 30.42
N GLN A 178 -19.94 6.64 30.41
CA GLN A 178 -20.88 7.12 31.43
C GLN A 178 -20.93 6.20 32.66
N ASN A 179 -20.61 4.94 32.46
CA ASN A 179 -20.62 3.92 33.51
C ASN A 179 -19.58 2.85 33.22
N LYS A 180 -19.34 1.96 34.17
CA LYS A 180 -18.37 0.85 34.05
C LYS A 180 -18.99 -0.45 33.51
N ASN A 181 -20.21 -0.39 32.96
CA ASN A 181 -20.88 -1.56 32.42
C ASN A 181 -20.11 -2.06 31.19
N THR A 182 -19.71 -3.33 31.23
CA THR A 182 -19.03 -3.96 30.12
C THR A 182 -20.01 -4.19 28.97
N VAL A 183 -19.68 -3.71 27.80
CA VAL A 183 -20.41 -4.02 26.56
C VAL A 183 -19.75 -5.24 25.92
N ALA A 184 -20.50 -6.33 25.83
CA ALA A 184 -20.04 -7.52 25.13
C ALA A 184 -19.79 -7.17 23.64
N PRO A 185 -18.61 -7.48 23.10
CA PRO A 185 -18.31 -7.27 21.71
C PRO A 185 -19.18 -8.17 20.82
N ASP A 186 -19.37 -7.77 19.59
CA ASP A 186 -19.99 -8.59 18.56
C ASP A 186 -19.13 -8.51 17.30
N LEU A 187 -19.25 -9.48 16.42
CA LEU A 187 -18.49 -9.51 15.20
C LEU A 187 -19.36 -9.92 14.03
N LYS A 188 -19.25 -9.19 12.92
CA LYS A 188 -19.94 -9.47 11.66
C LYS A 188 -18.92 -9.58 10.52
N LEU A 189 -19.24 -10.41 9.54
CA LEU A 189 -18.54 -10.48 8.26
C LEU A 189 -19.40 -9.77 7.20
N ASN A 190 -18.99 -8.57 6.79
CA ASN A 190 -19.74 -7.74 5.84
C ASN A 190 -19.53 -8.21 4.40
N SER A 191 -18.28 -8.18 3.91
CA SER A 191 -17.93 -8.54 2.53
C SER A 191 -16.69 -9.42 2.46
N VAL A 192 -16.53 -10.11 1.33
CA VAL A 192 -15.28 -10.82 0.96
C VAL A 192 -14.97 -10.47 -0.48
N GLU A 193 -13.85 -9.83 -0.72
CA GLU A 193 -13.51 -9.27 -2.02
C GLU A 193 -12.03 -9.42 -2.36
N PRO A 194 -11.67 -9.62 -3.65
CA PRO A 194 -10.29 -9.56 -4.09
C PRO A 194 -9.77 -8.12 -4.02
N SER A 195 -8.57 -7.95 -3.49
CA SER A 195 -7.95 -6.64 -3.24
C SER A 195 -6.42 -6.71 -3.34
N GLN A 196 -5.76 -5.65 -2.94
CA GLN A 196 -4.30 -5.58 -2.82
C GLN A 196 -3.87 -4.92 -1.52
N VAL A 197 -2.80 -5.44 -0.94
CA VAL A 197 -2.07 -4.84 0.17
C VAL A 197 -0.62 -4.70 -0.26
N ASN A 198 -0.07 -3.48 -0.23
CA ASN A 198 1.31 -3.19 -0.67
C ASN A 198 1.61 -3.77 -2.07
N TYR A 199 0.68 -3.57 -3.02
CA TYR A 199 0.78 -4.08 -4.39
C TYR A 199 0.91 -5.62 -4.50
N ARG A 200 0.40 -6.36 -3.52
CA ARG A 200 0.28 -7.83 -3.55
C ARG A 200 -1.17 -8.24 -3.46
N ASN A 201 -1.56 -9.23 -4.25
CA ASN A 201 -2.93 -9.70 -4.30
C ASN A 201 -3.32 -10.41 -3.00
N VAL A 202 -4.48 -10.03 -2.48
CA VAL A 202 -5.09 -10.62 -1.28
C VAL A 202 -6.59 -10.80 -1.51
N ILE A 203 -7.21 -11.57 -0.64
CA ILE A 203 -8.67 -11.63 -0.48
C ILE A 203 -8.98 -10.99 0.86
N ASN A 204 -9.64 -9.82 0.84
CA ASN A 204 -10.05 -9.12 2.04
C ASN A 204 -11.38 -9.65 2.55
N ALA A 205 -11.44 -9.97 3.84
CA ALA A 205 -12.67 -10.25 4.57
C ALA A 205 -12.96 -9.07 5.50
N ASN A 206 -14.01 -8.27 5.22
CA ASN A 206 -14.36 -7.11 6.03
C ASN A 206 -15.06 -7.58 7.32
N LEU A 207 -14.36 -7.43 8.45
CA LEU A 207 -14.86 -7.71 9.78
C LEU A 207 -15.33 -6.42 10.45
N GLN A 208 -16.51 -6.44 11.11
CA GLN A 208 -17.10 -5.31 11.77
C GLN A 208 -17.43 -5.65 13.24
N ASN A 209 -16.96 -4.81 14.15
CA ASN A 209 -17.42 -4.75 15.53
C ASN A 209 -18.49 -3.65 15.67
N PRO A 210 -19.79 -3.96 15.68
CA PRO A 210 -20.84 -2.96 15.70
C PRO A 210 -21.18 -2.45 17.11
N LYS A 211 -20.42 -2.88 18.12
CA LYS A 211 -20.65 -2.54 19.53
C LYS A 211 -19.72 -1.46 20.04
N ALA A 212 -20.18 -0.69 21.03
CA ALA A 212 -19.38 0.33 21.70
C ALA A 212 -18.42 -0.25 22.76
N GLY A 213 -17.87 -1.42 22.52
CA GLY A 213 -16.89 -2.12 23.33
C GLY A 213 -15.71 -2.60 22.48
N TYR A 214 -14.54 -2.63 23.07
CA TYR A 214 -13.36 -3.19 22.41
C TYR A 214 -13.48 -4.70 22.23
N LEU A 215 -13.00 -5.21 21.12
CA LEU A 215 -12.73 -6.63 20.93
C LEU A 215 -11.22 -6.83 20.93
N ASN A 216 -10.73 -7.37 22.04
CA ASN A 216 -9.30 -7.50 22.33
C ASN A 216 -8.80 -8.93 22.15
N GLN A 217 -7.47 -9.07 21.99
CA GLN A 217 -6.77 -10.36 21.98
C GLN A 217 -7.45 -11.39 21.07
N MET A 218 -7.82 -10.94 19.87
CA MET A 218 -8.45 -11.80 18.88
C MET A 218 -7.44 -12.77 18.28
N TYR A 219 -7.93 -13.96 17.96
CA TYR A 219 -7.26 -14.92 17.10
C TYR A 219 -8.17 -15.23 15.90
N VAL A 220 -7.66 -15.07 14.70
CA VAL A 220 -8.40 -15.29 13.47
C VAL A 220 -7.77 -16.44 12.68
N GLN A 221 -8.60 -17.41 12.31
CA GLN A 221 -8.27 -18.48 11.36
C GLN A 221 -9.15 -18.28 10.12
N ALA A 222 -8.55 -18.15 8.96
CA ALA A 222 -9.25 -18.00 7.69
C ALA A 222 -8.71 -18.96 6.64
N GLU A 223 -9.61 -19.58 5.90
CA GLU A 223 -9.29 -20.40 4.72
C GLU A 223 -10.19 -19.98 3.57
N VAL A 224 -9.61 -19.69 2.42
CA VAL A 224 -10.32 -19.43 1.17
C VAL A 224 -10.06 -20.58 0.22
N LYS A 225 -11.12 -21.28 -0.20
CA LYS A 225 -11.05 -22.38 -1.18
C LYS A 225 -11.72 -22.01 -2.49
N GLY A 226 -11.08 -22.37 -3.60
CA GLY A 226 -11.71 -22.29 -4.91
C GLY A 226 -12.79 -23.34 -5.07
N LEU A 227 -14.02 -22.93 -5.41
CA LEU A 227 -15.14 -23.83 -5.75
C LEU A 227 -15.10 -24.24 -7.22
N SER A 228 -14.59 -23.37 -8.09
CA SER A 228 -14.38 -23.66 -9.51
C SER A 228 -13.08 -24.44 -9.77
N ASN A 229 -12.07 -24.26 -8.91
CA ASN A 229 -10.79 -24.95 -8.95
C ASN A 229 -10.38 -25.34 -7.53
N SER A 230 -10.61 -26.61 -7.16
CA SER A 230 -10.36 -27.13 -5.81
C SER A 230 -8.88 -27.17 -5.40
N LYS A 231 -7.95 -26.97 -6.34
CA LYS A 231 -6.51 -26.87 -6.06
C LYS A 231 -6.14 -25.54 -5.39
N LEU A 232 -7.01 -24.53 -5.51
CA LEU A 232 -6.78 -23.20 -4.90
C LEU A 232 -7.22 -23.23 -3.44
N SER A 233 -6.28 -23.08 -2.53
CA SER A 233 -6.52 -22.97 -1.10
C SER A 233 -5.52 -21.99 -0.48
N TYR A 234 -6.04 -20.95 0.16
CA TYR A 234 -5.27 -19.89 0.78
C TYR A 234 -5.63 -19.83 2.26
N LYS A 235 -4.63 -19.78 3.13
CA LYS A 235 -4.82 -19.75 4.58
C LYS A 235 -4.15 -18.55 5.19
N ALA A 236 -4.80 -17.95 6.17
CA ALA A 236 -4.24 -16.88 6.99
C ALA A 236 -4.67 -17.06 8.43
N ASN A 237 -3.69 -17.09 9.33
CA ASN A 237 -3.92 -17.12 10.76
C ASN A 237 -3.19 -15.95 11.40
N LYS A 238 -3.86 -15.24 12.29
CA LYS A 238 -3.25 -14.10 13.00
C LYS A 238 -3.79 -14.01 14.41
N GLU A 239 -2.91 -13.78 15.36
CA GLU A 239 -3.23 -13.65 16.77
C GLU A 239 -2.93 -12.24 17.29
N MET A 240 -3.41 -11.95 18.49
CA MET A 240 -3.25 -10.67 19.18
C MET A 240 -3.83 -9.45 18.43
N LEU A 241 -4.86 -9.68 17.60
CA LEU A 241 -5.56 -8.59 16.97
C LEU A 241 -6.50 -7.89 17.95
N GLN A 242 -6.84 -6.64 17.64
CA GLN A 242 -7.79 -5.83 18.38
C GLN A 242 -8.71 -5.08 17.42
N MET A 243 -9.94 -4.83 17.85
CA MET A 243 -10.86 -3.92 17.18
C MET A 243 -11.33 -2.82 18.12
N ALA A 244 -11.33 -1.61 17.60
CA ALA A 244 -11.95 -0.47 18.26
C ALA A 244 -13.47 -0.66 18.38
N PRO A 245 -14.11 0.02 19.32
CA PRO A 245 -15.57 0.12 19.36
C PRO A 245 -16.12 0.69 18.06
N ASN A 246 -17.23 0.15 17.55
CA ASN A 246 -17.93 0.65 16.36
C ASN A 246 -17.00 0.86 15.18
N SER A 247 -16.21 -0.14 14.84
CA SER A 247 -15.23 -0.09 13.76
C SER A 247 -15.29 -1.32 12.85
N ASN A 248 -14.75 -1.19 11.67
CA ASN A 248 -14.52 -2.33 10.77
C ASN A 248 -13.11 -2.28 10.19
N PHE A 249 -12.62 -3.40 9.71
CA PHE A 249 -11.36 -3.48 8.97
C PHE A 249 -11.37 -4.66 8.00
N ASP A 250 -10.53 -4.57 6.99
CA ASP A 250 -10.32 -5.64 6.03
C ASP A 250 -9.22 -6.58 6.52
N TYR A 251 -9.61 -7.82 6.84
CA TYR A 251 -8.66 -8.88 7.17
C TYR A 251 -8.10 -9.51 5.89
N PRO A 252 -6.80 -9.37 5.59
CA PRO A 252 -6.24 -9.86 4.34
C PRO A 252 -5.86 -11.34 4.43
N VAL A 253 -6.36 -12.13 3.50
CA VAL A 253 -5.90 -13.50 3.22
C VAL A 253 -4.97 -13.45 2.01
N SER A 254 -3.68 -13.65 2.22
CA SER A 254 -2.68 -13.66 1.15
C SER A 254 -2.90 -14.86 0.24
N ILE A 255 -2.76 -14.66 -1.07
CA ILE A 255 -2.76 -15.76 -2.04
C ILE A 255 -1.34 -16.31 -2.30
N GLY A 256 -0.33 -15.76 -1.65
CA GLY A 256 1.09 -16.11 -1.78
C GLY A 256 1.80 -15.32 -2.88
N ASP A 257 3.10 -15.09 -2.69
CA ASP A 257 3.93 -14.32 -3.63
C ASP A 257 4.06 -15.04 -4.98
N GLY A 258 3.93 -14.28 -6.05
CA GLY A 258 4.05 -14.78 -7.44
C GLY A 258 2.79 -15.48 -7.97
N ASN A 259 1.81 -15.78 -7.12
CA ASN A 259 0.57 -16.39 -7.55
C ASN A 259 -0.35 -15.37 -8.23
N LYS A 260 -0.95 -15.81 -9.34
CA LYS A 260 -2.00 -15.02 -10.00
C LYS A 260 -3.34 -15.27 -9.32
N LEU A 261 -4.09 -14.21 -9.12
CA LEU A 261 -5.48 -14.31 -8.73
C LEU A 261 -6.27 -14.89 -9.91
N GLU A 262 -6.96 -16.00 -9.70
CA GLU A 262 -7.76 -16.65 -10.73
C GLU A 262 -9.22 -16.21 -10.65
N ALA A 263 -9.88 -16.11 -11.81
CA ALA A 263 -11.33 -15.89 -11.87
C ALA A 263 -12.08 -17.17 -11.49
N GLY A 264 -13.17 -17.03 -10.77
CA GLY A 264 -13.99 -18.20 -10.37
C GLY A 264 -14.80 -17.94 -9.11
N LYS A 265 -15.47 -19.00 -8.65
CA LYS A 265 -16.22 -19.01 -7.39
C LYS A 265 -15.35 -19.54 -6.27
N TYR A 266 -15.45 -18.91 -5.12
CA TYR A 266 -14.66 -19.21 -3.91
C TYR A 266 -15.54 -19.25 -2.68
N ARG A 267 -15.06 -19.92 -1.64
CA ARG A 267 -15.65 -19.95 -0.31
C ARG A 267 -14.62 -19.53 0.72
N LEU A 268 -14.95 -18.51 1.51
CA LEU A 268 -14.26 -18.20 2.76
C LEU A 268 -14.88 -19.01 3.88
N SER A 269 -14.06 -19.69 4.69
CA SER A 269 -14.39 -20.23 6.00
C SER A 269 -13.50 -19.56 7.02
N MET A 270 -14.09 -18.94 8.05
CA MET A 270 -13.35 -18.16 9.04
C MET A 270 -13.87 -18.46 10.44
N THR A 271 -12.95 -18.69 11.37
CA THR A 271 -13.25 -18.77 12.80
C THR A 271 -12.47 -17.67 13.51
N VAL A 272 -13.17 -16.88 14.30
CA VAL A 272 -12.58 -15.81 15.11
C VAL A 272 -12.85 -16.10 16.57
N TYR A 273 -11.81 -16.03 17.38
CA TYR A 273 -11.88 -16.06 18.84
C TYR A 273 -11.56 -14.66 19.36
N GLY A 274 -12.19 -14.25 20.43
CA GLY A 274 -11.98 -12.93 21.04
C GLY A 274 -12.00 -12.96 22.54
N GLN A 275 -11.34 -11.98 23.17
CA GLN A 275 -11.19 -11.84 24.62
C GLN A 275 -10.54 -13.10 25.24
N LYS A 276 -9.23 -13.21 25.04
CA LYS A 276 -8.46 -14.31 25.63
C LYS A 276 -8.60 -14.31 27.17
N ASN A 277 -9.04 -15.43 27.72
CA ASN A 277 -9.34 -15.59 29.13
C ASN A 277 -9.09 -17.04 29.54
N ASN A 278 -8.39 -17.26 30.64
CA ASN A 278 -8.08 -18.62 31.13
C ASN A 278 -9.33 -19.44 31.50
N ASP A 279 -10.43 -18.76 31.85
CA ASP A 279 -11.73 -19.35 32.16
C ASP A 279 -12.70 -19.31 30.97
N GLY A 280 -12.19 -18.90 29.79
CA GLY A 280 -12.99 -18.75 28.57
C GLY A 280 -13.64 -20.06 28.12
N LYS A 281 -14.84 -19.92 27.51
CA LYS A 281 -15.69 -21.06 27.11
C LYS A 281 -15.21 -21.77 25.84
N PHE A 282 -14.43 -21.06 24.98
CA PHE A 282 -14.02 -21.54 23.68
C PHE A 282 -12.53 -21.83 23.68
N THR A 283 -12.16 -23.07 23.35
CA THR A 283 -10.76 -23.51 23.33
C THR A 283 -10.26 -23.56 21.90
N TYR A 284 -9.05 -23.05 21.69
CA TYR A 284 -8.24 -23.19 20.50
C TYR A 284 -6.93 -23.88 20.86
N VAL A 285 -6.53 -24.86 20.07
CA VAL A 285 -5.23 -25.53 20.20
C VAL A 285 -4.32 -25.00 19.08
N ASP A 286 -3.21 -24.38 19.45
CA ASP A 286 -2.26 -23.83 18.51
C ASP A 286 -1.40 -24.92 17.82
N SER A 287 -0.58 -24.53 16.85
CA SER A 287 0.30 -25.46 16.11
C SER A 287 1.34 -26.16 16.97
N LYS A 288 1.57 -25.68 18.21
CA LYS A 288 2.49 -26.26 19.20
C LYS A 288 1.78 -27.16 20.21
N GLY A 289 0.48 -27.37 20.06
CA GLY A 289 -0.33 -28.16 20.97
C GLY A 289 -0.75 -27.41 22.24
N LYS A 290 -0.51 -26.09 22.33
CA LYS A 290 -0.89 -25.30 23.51
C LYS A 290 -2.34 -24.87 23.39
N GLU A 291 -3.12 -25.14 24.44
CA GLU A 291 -4.49 -24.67 24.57
C GLU A 291 -4.54 -23.18 24.93
N GLN A 292 -5.42 -22.46 24.24
CA GLN A 292 -5.76 -21.08 24.54
C GLN A 292 -7.27 -20.97 24.65
N LYS A 293 -7.75 -20.28 25.68
CA LYS A 293 -9.18 -20.13 25.93
C LYS A 293 -9.63 -18.69 25.69
N PHE A 294 -10.87 -18.54 25.24
CA PHE A 294 -11.47 -17.27 24.85
C PHE A 294 -12.92 -17.19 25.33
N ASP A 295 -13.38 -15.97 25.61
CA ASP A 295 -14.79 -15.75 26.02
C ASP A 295 -15.77 -15.84 24.87
N TYR A 296 -15.31 -15.50 23.65
CA TYR A 296 -16.15 -15.40 22.43
C TYR A 296 -15.57 -16.21 21.27
N GLN A 297 -16.48 -16.74 20.45
CA GLN A 297 -16.16 -17.40 19.18
C GLN A 297 -17.22 -17.04 18.14
N TRP A 298 -16.79 -16.68 16.94
CA TRP A 298 -17.65 -16.49 15.76
C TRP A 298 -17.15 -17.38 14.62
N LYS A 299 -18.10 -17.95 13.87
CA LYS A 299 -17.80 -18.76 12.69
C LYS A 299 -18.54 -18.18 11.50
N PHE A 300 -17.80 -17.93 10.42
CA PHE A 300 -18.34 -17.36 9.20
C PHE A 300 -18.04 -18.28 8.02
N THR A 301 -19.02 -18.37 7.11
CA THR A 301 -18.85 -19.00 5.80
C THR A 301 -19.50 -18.07 4.79
N LYS A 302 -18.76 -17.69 3.74
CA LYS A 302 -19.27 -16.78 2.71
C LYS A 302 -18.73 -17.17 1.34
N ASP A 303 -19.64 -17.39 0.38
CA ASP A 303 -19.29 -17.60 -1.01
C ASP A 303 -19.17 -16.24 -1.72
N PHE A 304 -18.21 -16.15 -2.62
CA PHE A 304 -17.97 -14.95 -3.43
C PHE A 304 -17.40 -15.30 -4.79
N THR A 305 -17.40 -14.35 -5.71
CA THR A 305 -16.93 -14.56 -7.08
C THR A 305 -15.87 -13.54 -7.44
N ILE A 306 -14.78 -14.02 -8.02
CA ILE A 306 -13.73 -13.18 -8.61
C ILE A 306 -13.96 -13.12 -10.12
N LEU A 307 -14.27 -11.94 -10.65
CA LEU A 307 -14.48 -11.71 -12.07
C LEU A 307 -13.16 -11.67 -12.83
N GLY A 308 -13.12 -12.18 -14.06
CA GLY A 308 -11.92 -12.21 -14.90
C GLY A 308 -11.29 -10.83 -15.11
N LYS A 309 -12.10 -9.78 -15.33
CA LYS A 309 -11.64 -8.39 -15.45
C LYS A 309 -10.96 -7.90 -14.16
N THR A 310 -11.52 -8.24 -13.00
CA THR A 310 -10.97 -7.86 -11.69
C THR A 310 -9.66 -8.59 -11.44
N ALA A 311 -9.61 -9.90 -11.67
CA ALA A 311 -8.39 -10.71 -11.53
C ALA A 311 -7.25 -10.17 -12.41
N SER A 312 -7.53 -9.91 -13.70
CA SER A 312 -6.56 -9.36 -14.64
C SER A 312 -6.02 -7.99 -14.19
N LYS A 313 -6.92 -7.08 -13.76
CA LYS A 313 -6.55 -5.75 -13.28
C LYS A 313 -5.64 -5.81 -12.03
N LEU A 314 -5.95 -6.68 -11.08
CA LEU A 314 -5.16 -6.85 -9.86
C LEU A 314 -3.80 -7.51 -10.18
N ASN A 315 -3.80 -8.59 -10.98
CA ASN A 315 -2.57 -9.27 -11.39
C ASN A 315 -1.59 -8.35 -12.14
N SER A 316 -2.10 -7.42 -12.94
CA SER A 316 -1.23 -6.46 -13.67
C SER A 316 -0.51 -5.47 -12.76
N LYS A 317 -1.04 -5.23 -11.56
CA LYS A 317 -0.50 -4.31 -10.55
C LYS A 317 0.33 -5.02 -9.48
N ASP A 318 0.21 -6.34 -9.36
CA ASP A 318 0.95 -7.12 -8.38
C ASP A 318 2.43 -7.16 -8.75
N VAL A 319 3.27 -6.73 -7.82
CA VAL A 319 4.73 -6.62 -8.02
C VAL A 319 5.44 -7.98 -7.98
N THR A 320 4.77 -9.02 -7.47
CA THR A 320 5.32 -10.38 -7.34
C THR A 320 4.95 -11.26 -8.52
N VAL A 321 3.86 -10.94 -9.23
CA VAL A 321 3.43 -11.69 -10.41
C VAL A 321 4.35 -11.41 -11.58
N LYS A 322 5.01 -12.45 -12.08
CA LYS A 322 5.85 -12.34 -13.28
C LYS A 322 5.01 -11.90 -14.49
N LYS A 323 5.36 -10.76 -15.06
CA LYS A 323 4.77 -10.31 -16.33
C LYS A 323 5.38 -11.14 -17.43
N THR A 324 4.55 -11.86 -18.20
CA THR A 324 5.00 -12.53 -19.42
C THR A 324 5.54 -11.47 -20.39
N PRO A 325 6.83 -11.55 -20.80
CA PRO A 325 7.37 -10.61 -21.77
C PRO A 325 6.56 -10.66 -23.07
N TRP A 326 6.40 -9.53 -23.74
CA TRP A 326 5.61 -9.43 -24.98
C TRP A 326 6.04 -10.40 -26.07
N TYR A 327 7.35 -10.75 -26.10
CA TYR A 327 7.95 -11.68 -27.06
C TYR A 327 7.58 -13.15 -26.80
N GLU A 328 7.05 -13.51 -25.63
CA GLU A 328 6.52 -14.85 -25.35
C GLU A 328 5.09 -15.04 -25.88
N ASN A 329 4.44 -13.96 -26.36
CA ASN A 329 3.13 -14.07 -26.98
C ASN A 329 3.29 -14.54 -28.45
N TRP A 330 2.99 -15.82 -28.70
CA TRP A 330 3.10 -16.44 -30.02
C TRP A 330 2.31 -15.70 -31.13
N LEU A 331 1.22 -14.99 -30.78
CA LEU A 331 0.45 -14.20 -31.74
C LEU A 331 1.26 -13.05 -32.34
N ILE A 332 2.22 -12.50 -31.62
CA ILE A 332 3.12 -11.45 -32.12
C ILE A 332 4.04 -12.02 -33.19
N TRP A 333 4.59 -13.23 -32.95
CA TRP A 333 5.42 -13.92 -33.91
C TRP A 333 4.64 -14.33 -35.16
N LEU A 334 3.37 -14.77 -34.98
CA LEU A 334 2.45 -15.04 -36.10
C LEU A 334 2.20 -13.77 -36.90
N GLY A 335 1.92 -12.63 -36.26
CA GLY A 335 1.74 -11.35 -36.92
C GLY A 335 3.00 -10.91 -37.69
N LEU A 336 4.18 -11.04 -37.11
CA LEU A 336 5.46 -10.75 -37.79
C LEU A 336 5.69 -11.66 -39.00
N LEU A 337 5.35 -12.95 -38.86
CA LEU A 337 5.45 -13.91 -39.97
C LEU A 337 4.53 -13.50 -41.15
N LEU A 338 3.29 -13.12 -40.85
CA LEU A 338 2.35 -12.66 -41.88
C LEU A 338 2.82 -11.38 -42.57
N ILE A 339 3.43 -10.44 -41.85
CA ILE A 339 4.02 -9.23 -42.40
C ILE A 339 5.20 -9.60 -43.34
N LEU A 340 6.08 -10.51 -42.89
CA LEU A 340 7.22 -10.99 -43.72
C LEU A 340 6.73 -11.65 -44.99
N LEU A 341 5.69 -12.50 -44.93
CA LEU A 341 5.11 -13.14 -46.12
C LEU A 341 4.49 -12.10 -47.06
N ALA A 342 3.82 -11.08 -46.54
CA ALA A 342 3.26 -10.00 -47.35
C ALA A 342 4.39 -9.21 -48.06
N LEU A 343 5.47 -8.88 -47.36
CA LEU A 343 6.64 -8.21 -47.94
C LEU A 343 7.33 -9.05 -48.99
N PHE A 344 7.48 -10.36 -48.73
CA PHE A 344 8.02 -11.30 -49.70
C PHE A 344 7.17 -11.37 -50.97
N PHE A 345 5.84 -11.41 -50.82
CA PHE A 345 4.91 -11.44 -51.93
C PHE A 345 4.98 -10.13 -52.75
N LEU A 346 5.05 -8.99 -52.05
CA LEU A 346 5.24 -7.68 -52.70
C LEU A 346 6.55 -7.62 -53.46
N PHE A 347 7.66 -8.09 -52.85
CA PHE A 347 8.97 -8.17 -53.52
C PHE A 347 8.93 -9.07 -54.75
N PHE A 348 8.22 -10.22 -54.65
CA PHE A 348 8.06 -11.14 -55.79
C PHE A 348 7.29 -10.52 -56.97
N ILE A 349 6.21 -9.77 -56.62
CA ILE A 349 5.44 -9.03 -57.64
C ILE A 349 6.31 -7.94 -58.35
N LEU A 350 7.07 -7.18 -57.56
CA LEU A 350 7.96 -6.13 -58.10
C LEU A 350 9.12 -6.74 -58.90
N TRP A 351 9.67 -7.86 -58.45
CA TRP A 351 10.71 -8.59 -59.22
C TRP A 351 10.17 -9.13 -60.52
N LYS A 352 8.97 -9.71 -60.52
CA LYS A 352 8.31 -10.22 -61.72
C LYS A 352 7.97 -9.08 -62.72
N ARG A 353 7.58 -7.92 -62.22
CA ARG A 353 7.35 -6.72 -63.08
C ARG A 353 8.67 -6.24 -63.72
N ARG A 354 9.74 -6.11 -62.94
CA ARG A 354 11.06 -5.71 -63.46
C ARG A 354 11.56 -6.67 -64.52
N LYS A 355 11.44 -7.95 -64.27
CA LYS A 355 11.86 -8.96 -65.24
C LYS A 355 11.08 -8.85 -66.58
N LYS A 356 9.79 -8.56 -66.51
CA LYS A 356 8.95 -8.35 -67.66
C LYS A 356 9.33 -7.07 -68.42
N GLU A 357 9.64 -5.98 -67.71
CA GLU A 357 10.14 -4.74 -68.28
C GLU A 357 11.50 -4.91 -68.98
N GLU A 358 12.41 -5.69 -68.38
CA GLU A 358 13.70 -6.05 -68.98
C GLU A 358 13.54 -6.88 -70.27
N GLU A 359 12.64 -7.89 -70.23
CA GLU A 359 12.32 -8.71 -71.45
C GLU A 359 11.70 -7.87 -72.56
N GLU A 360 10.80 -6.90 -72.24
CA GLU A 360 10.22 -5.98 -73.22
C GLU A 360 11.28 -5.03 -73.81
N GLN A 361 12.20 -4.50 -72.99
CA GLN A 361 13.29 -3.64 -73.45
C GLN A 361 14.31 -4.40 -74.34
N ASP A 362 14.60 -5.65 -73.99
CA ASP A 362 15.52 -6.45 -74.81
C ASP A 362 14.87 -6.84 -76.15
N LEU A 363 13.59 -7.12 -76.19
CA LEU A 363 12.83 -7.35 -77.45
C LEU A 363 12.77 -6.09 -78.29
N GLU A 364 12.62 -4.90 -77.70
CA GLU A 364 12.62 -3.61 -78.41
C GLU A 364 14.02 -3.31 -78.98
N LYS A 365 15.11 -3.59 -78.25
CA LYS A 365 16.49 -3.47 -78.74
C LYS A 365 16.80 -4.42 -79.89
N GLU A 366 16.29 -5.68 -79.86
CA GLU A 366 16.41 -6.62 -81.00
C GLU A 366 15.70 -6.13 -82.23
N LYS A 367 14.46 -5.63 -82.11
CA LYS A 367 13.72 -5.03 -83.21
C LYS A 367 14.43 -3.82 -83.82
N LEU A 368 14.99 -2.95 -82.93
CA LEU A 368 15.73 -1.77 -83.42
C LEU A 368 17.04 -2.17 -84.15
N LYS A 369 17.73 -3.20 -83.68
CA LYS A 369 18.91 -3.76 -84.36
C LYS A 369 18.55 -4.34 -85.74
N ALA A 370 17.45 -5.10 -85.83
CA ALA A 370 16.98 -5.64 -87.10
C ALA A 370 16.61 -4.54 -88.10
N GLN A 371 15.95 -3.49 -87.67
CA GLN A 371 15.64 -2.32 -88.51
C GLN A 371 16.89 -1.58 -88.96
N LEU A 372 17.90 -1.46 -88.10
CA LEU A 372 19.21 -0.89 -88.46
C LEU A 372 19.96 -1.72 -89.48
N GLU A 373 19.89 -3.03 -89.38
CA GLU A 373 20.52 -3.95 -90.41
C GLU A 373 19.78 -3.84 -91.74
N GLU A 374 18.46 -3.81 -91.77
CA GLU A 374 17.63 -3.64 -92.94
C GLU A 374 17.89 -2.29 -93.63
N MET A 375 18.00 -1.19 -92.89
CA MET A 375 18.41 0.10 -93.46
C MET A 375 19.87 0.08 -94.01
N ARG A 376 20.81 -0.62 -93.37
CA ARG A 376 22.17 -0.74 -93.92
C ARG A 376 22.19 -1.53 -95.20
N GLU A 377 21.41 -2.60 -95.33
CA GLU A 377 21.30 -3.34 -96.59
C GLU A 377 20.64 -2.52 -97.62
N GLN A 378 19.66 -1.69 -97.37
CA GLN A 378 19.01 -0.75 -98.35
C GLN A 378 20.03 0.27 -98.81
N ILE A 379 20.81 0.91 -97.91
CA ILE A 379 21.84 1.89 -98.32
C ILE A 379 22.90 1.21 -99.15
N SER A 380 23.36 -0.01 -98.81
CA SER A 380 24.34 -0.79 -99.57
C SER A 380 23.82 -1.20 -100.94
N ARG A 381 22.52 -1.35 -101.15
CA ARG A 381 21.88 -1.61 -102.45
C ARG A 381 21.74 -0.35 -103.31
N GLU A 382 21.51 0.79 -102.67
CA GLU A 382 21.48 2.11 -103.39
C GLU A 382 22.88 2.51 -103.80
N ASP A 383 23.92 2.37 -102.93
CA ASP A 383 25.35 2.64 -103.34
C ASP A 383 25.82 1.76 -104.50
N ASN A 384 25.38 0.49 -104.58
CA ASN A 384 25.72 -0.40 -105.69
C ASN A 384 24.92 -0.14 -106.99
N SER A 385 23.78 0.62 -106.92
CA SER A 385 23.02 0.98 -108.12
C SER A 385 23.59 2.21 -108.87
N ASP A 386 24.26 3.12 -108.09
CA ASP A 386 24.93 4.30 -108.69
C ASP A 386 26.28 4.05 -109.30
N GLU A 387 26.90 2.83 -109.19
CA GLU A 387 28.16 2.44 -109.82
C GLU A 387 27.95 1.78 -111.16
N ILE A 388 26.74 1.60 -111.71
CA ILE A 388 26.48 0.91 -112.97
C ILE A 388 26.06 1.89 -114.12
N ASP A 389 25.94 3.19 -113.82
CA ASP A 389 25.62 4.21 -114.85
C ASP A 389 26.75 5.25 -115.05
N VAL A 390 28.01 4.81 -115.42
CA VAL A 390 29.01 5.70 -116.02
C VAL A 390 29.73 4.94 -117.16
#